data_a5d8239846c6873b9d47c54dd23d3320
#
_entry.id   a5d8239846c6873b9d47c54dd23d3320
#
_cell.length_a   1.000
_cell.length_b   1.000
_cell.length_c   1.000
_cell.angle_alpha   90.00
_cell.angle_beta   90.00
_cell.angle_gamma   90.00
#
_symmetry.space_group_name_H-M   'P 1'
#
loop_
_entity.id
_entity.type
_entity.pdbx_description
1 polymer ?
#
loop_
_entity_poly.entity_id
_entity_poly.type
_entity_poly.pdbx_seq_one_letter_code
_entity_poly.pdbx_strand_id
1 'polypeptide(L)'
;MNTWVEAPPRRKGLGCFGRGCLTLSIFAIVLAIAGFAGLYWGLHRNSALFYGSYWLAKTQSLAQTPTPVPEFNASDQQIQLVQERWQAFEQKTRAGQAAEIELSADDINALIVTSEDARGKVFVSIEGNQLRLQTSVPIGRFFGREGYYFNGNVIIELNGAQSADNPQFSRVTINGEPVPTDFLKWKYRFKELREYLAEQGNAYDVGAIEVREGKVILRAHTN
;
A
#
# COMPACT_ATOMS: atom_id res chain seq x y z
N MET A 1 -3.47 -11.45 -58.04
CA MET A 1 -4.00 -10.49 -57.01
C MET A 1 -3.87 -11.13 -55.65
N ASN A 2 -2.79 -10.83 -54.94
CA ASN A 2 -2.54 -11.34 -53.59
C ASN A 2 -3.06 -10.31 -52.57
N THR A 3 -4.18 -10.61 -51.97
CA THR A 3 -4.72 -9.81 -50.85
C THR A 3 -4.00 -10.21 -49.55
N TRP A 4 -3.09 -9.36 -49.08
CA TRP A 4 -2.49 -9.48 -47.76
C TRP A 4 -3.55 -9.18 -46.73
N VAL A 5 -3.94 -10.17 -45.94
CA VAL A 5 -4.79 -9.98 -44.76
C VAL A 5 -3.90 -9.46 -43.64
N GLU A 6 -4.05 -8.19 -43.30
CA GLU A 6 -3.41 -7.60 -42.13
C GLU A 6 -3.90 -8.31 -40.85
N ALA A 7 -2.95 -8.85 -40.10
CA ALA A 7 -3.23 -9.48 -38.83
C ALA A 7 -3.72 -8.39 -37.84
N PRO A 8 -4.78 -8.66 -37.05
CA PRO A 8 -5.28 -7.70 -36.09
C PRO A 8 -4.22 -7.33 -35.06
N PRO A 9 -4.16 -6.06 -34.61
CA PRO A 9 -3.17 -5.61 -33.64
C PRO A 9 -3.32 -6.43 -32.37
N ARG A 10 -2.21 -7.07 -31.95
CA ARG A 10 -2.13 -7.76 -30.65
C ARG A 10 -2.43 -6.73 -29.58
N ARG A 11 -3.58 -6.88 -28.91
CA ARG A 11 -3.85 -6.16 -27.67
C ARG A 11 -2.71 -6.50 -26.72
N LYS A 12 -1.89 -5.51 -26.37
CA LYS A 12 -0.92 -5.61 -25.29
C LYS A 12 -1.72 -5.89 -24.03
N GLY A 13 -1.77 -7.15 -23.62
CA GLY A 13 -2.33 -7.50 -22.33
C GLY A 13 -1.59 -6.69 -21.28
N LEU A 14 -2.33 -6.13 -20.33
CA LEU A 14 -1.80 -5.52 -19.12
C LEU A 14 -0.82 -6.52 -18.49
N GLY A 15 0.47 -6.37 -18.82
CA GLY A 15 1.53 -7.19 -18.25
C GLY A 15 1.51 -7.11 -16.75
N CYS A 16 2.25 -7.97 -16.06
CA CYS A 16 2.45 -8.08 -14.60
C CYS A 16 2.52 -6.75 -13.82
N PHE A 17 2.58 -5.66 -14.53
CA PHE A 17 2.65 -4.28 -14.07
C PHE A 17 1.41 -3.81 -13.32
N GLY A 18 0.21 -4.15 -13.77
CA GLY A 18 -1.02 -3.88 -13.01
C GLY A 18 -1.03 -4.59 -11.66
N ARG A 19 -0.30 -5.71 -11.54
CA ARG A 19 -0.16 -6.44 -10.28
C ARG A 19 0.90 -5.83 -9.35
N GLY A 20 2.03 -5.31 -9.85
CA GLY A 20 3.10 -4.73 -9.04
C GLY A 20 2.74 -3.37 -8.46
N CYS A 21 2.13 -2.50 -9.26
CA CYS A 21 1.61 -1.22 -8.78
C CYS A 21 0.47 -1.40 -7.77
N LEU A 22 -0.39 -2.40 -8.02
CA LEU A 22 -1.42 -2.82 -7.09
C LEU A 22 -0.83 -3.17 -5.72
N THR A 23 0.39 -3.69 -5.63
CA THR A 23 0.94 -4.15 -4.36
C THR A 23 1.59 -3.08 -3.52
N LEU A 24 2.25 -2.08 -4.09
CA LEU A 24 2.68 -0.91 -3.30
C LEU A 24 1.47 -0.10 -2.83
N SER A 25 0.47 0.06 -3.70
CA SER A 25 -0.82 0.64 -3.30
C SER A 25 -1.57 -0.25 -2.33
N ILE A 26 -1.51 -1.59 -2.49
CA ILE A 26 -2.08 -2.56 -1.55
C ILE A 26 -1.28 -2.58 -0.25
N PHE A 27 0.04 -2.46 -0.26
CA PHE A 27 0.82 -2.37 0.99
C PHE A 27 0.42 -1.12 1.79
N ALA A 28 0.28 0.01 1.13
CA ALA A 28 -0.24 1.24 1.73
C ALA A 28 -1.72 1.14 2.11
N ILE A 29 -2.54 0.54 1.24
CA ILE A 29 -3.97 0.31 1.46
C ILE A 29 -4.18 -0.84 2.45
N VAL A 30 -3.34 -1.86 2.47
CA VAL A 30 -3.42 -2.97 3.43
C VAL A 30 -3.02 -2.50 4.82
N LEU A 31 -2.05 -1.63 4.98
CA LEU A 31 -1.82 -0.94 6.27
C LEU A 31 -3.03 -0.11 6.70
N ALA A 32 -3.68 0.56 5.77
CA ALA A 32 -4.91 1.31 6.05
C ALA A 32 -6.13 0.38 6.24
N ILE A 33 -6.33 -0.63 5.40
CA ILE A 33 -7.48 -1.55 5.42
C ILE A 33 -7.33 -2.62 6.51
N ALA A 34 -6.13 -3.04 6.83
CA ALA A 34 -5.91 -4.02 7.87
C ALA A 34 -6.14 -3.44 9.27
N GLY A 35 -5.87 -2.14 9.46
CA GLY A 35 -6.42 -1.41 10.62
C GLY A 35 -7.96 -1.50 10.67
N PHE A 36 -8.63 -1.51 9.51
CA PHE A 36 -10.09 -1.53 9.39
C PHE A 36 -10.71 -2.91 9.46
N ALA A 37 -10.12 -3.91 8.82
CA ALA A 37 -10.65 -5.26 8.80
C ALA A 37 -10.52 -5.94 10.17
N GLY A 38 -9.43 -5.68 10.88
CA GLY A 38 -9.27 -6.06 12.29
C GLY A 38 -10.39 -5.51 13.16
N LEU A 39 -10.82 -4.28 12.86
CA LEU A 39 -11.88 -3.58 13.57
C LEU A 39 -13.27 -4.20 13.36
N TYR A 40 -13.64 -4.54 12.13
CA TYR A 40 -14.96 -5.11 11.83
C TYR A 40 -15.18 -6.48 12.46
N TRP A 41 -14.15 -7.33 12.43
CA TRP A 41 -14.26 -8.67 13.00
C TRP A 41 -14.11 -8.66 14.51
N GLY A 42 -13.32 -7.73 15.00
CA GLY A 42 -13.17 -7.45 16.40
C GLY A 42 -14.52 -6.98 16.99
N LEU A 43 -15.37 -6.15 16.33
CA LEU A 43 -16.71 -5.72 16.77
C LEU A 43 -17.70 -6.88 17.00
N HIS A 44 -17.46 -8.04 16.39
CA HIS A 44 -18.39 -9.14 16.49
C HIS A 44 -18.04 -10.23 17.51
N ARG A 45 -16.85 -10.23 18.11
CA ARG A 45 -16.45 -11.38 18.90
C ARG A 45 -15.61 -11.23 20.19
N ASN A 46 -15.13 -10.06 20.60
CA ASN A 46 -14.52 -9.91 21.93
C ASN A 46 -14.17 -8.46 22.30
N SER A 47 -13.82 -8.21 23.56
CA SER A 47 -13.53 -6.92 24.20
C SER A 47 -12.44 -6.06 23.51
N ALA A 48 -11.57 -6.65 22.70
CA ALA A 48 -10.63 -5.93 21.81
C ALA A 48 -11.34 -5.05 20.78
N LEU A 49 -12.64 -5.33 20.51
CA LEU A 49 -13.52 -4.63 19.61
C LEU A 49 -14.00 -3.29 20.08
N PHE A 50 -14.26 -3.24 21.34
CA PHE A 50 -14.70 -2.00 21.96
C PHE A 50 -13.61 -0.94 21.86
N TYR A 51 -12.36 -1.34 22.07
CA TYR A 51 -11.21 -0.44 21.92
C TYR A 51 -10.99 0.01 20.49
N GLY A 52 -11.14 -0.88 19.52
CA GLY A 52 -10.96 -0.55 18.11
C GLY A 52 -12.05 0.38 17.56
N SER A 53 -13.33 0.14 17.88
CA SER A 53 -14.42 1.02 17.45
C SER A 53 -14.36 2.38 18.12
N TYR A 54 -14.02 2.43 19.40
CA TYR A 54 -13.78 3.66 20.13
C TYR A 54 -12.61 4.45 19.51
N TRP A 55 -11.54 3.75 19.20
CA TRP A 55 -10.35 4.35 18.60
C TRP A 55 -10.64 4.92 17.20
N LEU A 56 -11.37 4.21 16.33
CA LEU A 56 -11.77 4.77 15.02
C LEU A 56 -12.78 5.91 15.12
N ALA A 57 -13.70 5.84 16.03
CA ALA A 57 -14.60 6.96 16.29
C ALA A 57 -13.79 8.20 16.74
N LYS A 58 -12.77 7.99 17.57
CA LYS A 58 -11.85 9.04 18.02
C LYS A 58 -11.04 9.65 16.88
N THR A 59 -10.59 8.83 15.92
CA THR A 59 -9.80 9.31 14.77
C THR A 59 -10.62 10.03 13.71
N GLN A 60 -11.96 10.03 13.82
CA GLN A 60 -12.87 10.61 12.82
C GLN A 60 -12.60 10.13 11.39
N SER A 61 -12.06 8.92 11.26
CA SER A 61 -11.65 8.39 9.96
C SER A 61 -12.81 7.86 9.10
N LEU A 62 -14.01 7.74 9.67
CA LEU A 62 -15.20 7.24 8.98
C LEU A 62 -16.15 8.39 8.64
N ALA A 63 -16.46 8.56 7.36
CA ALA A 63 -17.39 9.58 6.90
C ALA A 63 -18.27 9.06 5.74
N GLN A 64 -19.43 9.70 5.55
CA GLN A 64 -20.31 9.41 4.40
C GLN A 64 -19.88 10.14 3.13
N THR A 65 -18.94 11.09 3.26
CA THR A 65 -18.41 11.85 2.12
C THR A 65 -16.92 11.61 1.99
N PRO A 66 -16.39 11.46 0.76
CA PRO A 66 -14.96 11.38 0.56
C PRO A 66 -14.29 12.72 0.90
N THR A 67 -13.08 12.64 1.46
CA THR A 67 -12.21 13.81 1.60
C THR A 67 -11.34 13.94 0.34
N PRO A 68 -11.17 15.14 -0.22
CA PRO A 68 -10.27 15.32 -1.34
C PRO A 68 -8.85 14.86 -1.01
N VAL A 69 -8.29 14.03 -1.89
CA VAL A 69 -6.90 13.60 -1.84
C VAL A 69 -6.13 14.42 -2.87
N PRO A 70 -4.88 14.84 -2.60
CA PRO A 70 -4.09 15.57 -3.56
C PRO A 70 -4.00 14.83 -4.91
N GLU A 71 -4.20 15.56 -5.99
CA GLU A 71 -4.04 15.02 -7.33
C GLU A 71 -2.55 15.01 -7.71
N PHE A 72 -2.11 13.91 -8.29
CA PHE A 72 -0.76 13.78 -8.83
C PHE A 72 -0.84 13.55 -10.34
N ASN A 73 -0.19 14.42 -11.07
CA ASN A 73 -0.12 14.36 -12.53
C ASN A 73 1.28 13.87 -12.95
N ALA A 74 1.42 12.59 -13.20
CA ALA A 74 2.65 12.02 -13.75
C ALA A 74 2.64 12.11 -15.28
N SER A 75 3.76 12.47 -15.88
CA SER A 75 3.95 12.31 -17.31
C SER A 75 4.12 10.82 -17.68
N ASP A 76 3.76 10.47 -18.92
CA ASP A 76 3.95 9.09 -19.41
C ASP A 76 5.41 8.66 -19.29
N GLN A 77 6.35 9.58 -19.48
CA GLN A 77 7.77 9.32 -19.31
C GLN A 77 8.15 8.97 -17.87
N GLN A 78 7.62 9.69 -16.88
CA GLN A 78 7.85 9.38 -15.45
C GLN A 78 7.27 8.01 -15.11
N ILE A 79 6.06 7.74 -15.55
CA ILE A 79 5.42 6.44 -15.35
C ILE A 79 6.28 5.33 -15.96
N GLN A 80 6.73 5.49 -17.21
CA GLN A 80 7.54 4.49 -17.88
C GLN A 80 8.87 4.24 -17.15
N LEU A 81 9.58 5.30 -16.74
CA LEU A 81 10.86 5.18 -16.05
C LEU A 81 10.76 4.43 -14.72
N VAL A 82 9.77 4.77 -13.90
CA VAL A 82 9.60 4.07 -12.62
C VAL A 82 9.15 2.63 -12.84
N GLN A 83 8.39 2.40 -13.88
CA GLN A 83 7.97 1.09 -14.31
C GLN A 83 9.14 0.21 -14.73
N GLU A 84 10.03 0.69 -15.54
CA GLU A 84 11.24 -0.02 -15.96
C GLU A 84 12.14 -0.36 -14.77
N ARG A 85 12.34 0.59 -13.85
CA ARG A 85 13.11 0.37 -12.62
C ARG A 85 12.50 -0.71 -11.75
N TRP A 86 11.18 -0.69 -11.58
CA TRP A 86 10.45 -1.69 -10.83
C TRP A 86 10.60 -3.08 -11.46
N GLN A 87 10.39 -3.19 -12.78
CA GLN A 87 10.55 -4.45 -13.50
C GLN A 87 11.97 -5.01 -13.40
N ALA A 88 12.97 -4.14 -13.49
CA ALA A 88 14.36 -4.55 -13.33
C ALA A 88 14.64 -5.07 -11.91
N PHE A 89 14.06 -4.45 -10.89
CA PHE A 89 14.11 -4.92 -9.51
C PHE A 89 13.45 -6.31 -9.39
N GLU A 90 12.21 -6.47 -9.85
CA GLU A 90 11.50 -7.77 -9.81
C GLU A 90 12.24 -8.88 -10.56
N GLN A 91 12.86 -8.59 -11.70
CA GLN A 91 13.61 -9.60 -12.46
C GLN A 91 14.81 -10.10 -11.68
N LYS A 92 15.55 -9.19 -11.03
CA LYS A 92 16.71 -9.55 -10.20
C LYS A 92 16.30 -10.35 -8.97
N THR A 93 15.25 -9.93 -8.28
CA THR A 93 14.75 -10.64 -7.08
C THR A 93 14.32 -12.05 -7.43
N ARG A 94 13.55 -12.22 -8.52
CA ARG A 94 13.12 -13.56 -8.99
C ARG A 94 14.28 -14.44 -9.45
N ALA A 95 15.39 -13.84 -9.87
CA ALA A 95 16.60 -14.56 -10.18
C ALA A 95 17.46 -14.91 -8.93
N GLY A 96 16.98 -14.59 -7.73
CA GLY A 96 17.71 -14.78 -6.48
C GLY A 96 18.94 -13.88 -6.36
N GLN A 97 18.99 -12.77 -7.11
CA GLN A 97 20.09 -11.83 -7.10
C GLN A 97 19.85 -10.72 -6.08
N ALA A 98 20.91 -10.25 -5.44
CA ALA A 98 20.84 -9.05 -4.62
C ALA A 98 20.33 -7.87 -5.47
N ALA A 99 19.29 -7.21 -5.01
CA ALA A 99 18.70 -6.07 -5.68
C ALA A 99 18.22 -5.04 -4.65
N GLU A 100 18.32 -3.78 -5.05
CA GLU A 100 17.79 -2.65 -4.29
C GLU A 100 17.08 -1.71 -5.25
N ILE A 101 15.97 -1.14 -4.79
CA ILE A 101 15.27 -0.05 -5.49
C ILE A 101 14.95 1.06 -4.50
N GLU A 102 15.25 2.29 -4.90
CA GLU A 102 14.86 3.49 -4.19
C GLU A 102 13.66 4.13 -4.91
N LEU A 103 12.63 4.48 -4.17
CA LEU A 103 11.42 5.12 -4.68
C LEU A 103 11.16 6.42 -3.92
N SER A 104 11.12 7.52 -4.64
CA SER A 104 10.66 8.81 -4.12
C SER A 104 9.13 8.79 -3.95
N ALA A 105 8.57 9.79 -3.25
CA ALA A 105 7.12 9.98 -3.19
C ALA A 105 6.50 10.13 -4.57
N ASP A 106 7.18 10.84 -5.49
CA ASP A 106 6.73 11.03 -6.87
C ASP A 106 6.74 9.72 -7.66
N ASP A 107 7.77 8.89 -7.48
CA ASP A 107 7.81 7.54 -8.08
C ASP A 107 6.62 6.69 -7.62
N ILE A 108 6.32 6.71 -6.31
CA ILE A 108 5.21 5.96 -5.73
C ILE A 108 3.87 6.51 -6.26
N ASN A 109 3.69 7.83 -6.29
CA ASN A 109 2.47 8.44 -6.80
C ASN A 109 2.31 8.19 -8.32
N ALA A 110 3.41 8.19 -9.11
CA ALA A 110 3.36 7.82 -10.52
C ALA A 110 2.90 6.37 -10.73
N LEU A 111 3.23 5.47 -9.81
CA LEU A 111 2.69 4.10 -9.81
C LEU A 111 1.22 4.07 -9.39
N ILE A 112 0.81 4.85 -8.39
CA ILE A 112 -0.57 4.94 -7.89
C ILE A 112 -1.53 5.39 -8.99
N VAL A 113 -1.18 6.39 -9.80
CA VAL A 113 -2.07 6.90 -10.86
C VAL A 113 -2.32 5.91 -11.99
N THR A 114 -1.50 4.86 -12.13
CA THR A 114 -1.75 3.77 -13.08
C THR A 114 -2.76 2.74 -12.57
N SER A 115 -3.11 2.76 -11.29
CA SER A 115 -4.07 1.86 -10.68
C SER A 115 -5.48 2.49 -10.66
N GLU A 116 -6.45 1.88 -11.30
CA GLU A 116 -7.85 2.32 -11.28
C GLU A 116 -8.44 2.32 -9.86
N ASP A 117 -7.98 1.41 -9.02
CA ASP A 117 -8.46 1.27 -7.63
C ASP A 117 -7.88 2.33 -6.70
N ALA A 118 -6.65 2.80 -6.94
CA ALA A 118 -5.92 3.71 -6.05
C ALA A 118 -5.91 5.17 -6.53
N ARG A 119 -6.05 5.40 -7.83
CA ARG A 119 -6.05 6.74 -8.43
C ARG A 119 -7.10 7.64 -7.78
N GLY A 120 -6.67 8.83 -7.33
CA GLY A 120 -7.55 9.82 -6.69
C GLY A 120 -8.06 9.41 -5.31
N LYS A 121 -7.62 8.26 -4.76
CA LYS A 121 -8.02 7.77 -3.46
C LYS A 121 -6.85 7.66 -2.48
N VAL A 122 -5.63 7.65 -2.98
CA VAL A 122 -4.41 7.56 -2.19
C VAL A 122 -3.37 8.52 -2.74
N PHE A 123 -2.70 9.22 -1.85
CA PHE A 123 -1.56 10.07 -2.15
C PHE A 123 -0.48 9.83 -1.10
N VAL A 124 0.77 9.75 -1.54
CA VAL A 124 1.94 9.49 -0.69
C VAL A 124 2.84 10.71 -0.64
N SER A 125 3.30 11.06 0.55
CA SER A 125 4.43 11.95 0.76
C SER A 125 5.43 11.33 1.72
N ILE A 126 6.70 11.72 1.61
CA ILE A 126 7.77 11.19 2.46
C ILE A 126 8.55 12.38 3.01
N GLU A 127 8.66 12.46 4.32
CA GLU A 127 9.39 13.49 5.04
C GLU A 127 10.42 12.84 5.97
N GLY A 128 11.70 12.89 5.60
CA GLY A 128 12.76 12.24 6.35
C GLY A 128 12.58 10.72 6.37
N ASN A 129 12.26 10.16 7.54
CA ASN A 129 11.95 8.75 7.78
C ASN A 129 10.45 8.47 7.97
N GLN A 130 9.59 9.45 7.67
CA GLN A 130 8.15 9.33 7.80
C GLN A 130 7.51 9.13 6.42
N LEU A 131 6.78 8.05 6.28
CA LEU A 131 5.88 7.81 5.16
C LEU A 131 4.48 8.27 5.55
N ARG A 132 3.93 9.22 4.80
CA ARG A 132 2.58 9.73 4.99
C ARG A 132 1.68 9.32 3.84
N LEU A 133 0.53 8.74 4.17
CA LEU A 133 -0.49 8.36 3.21
C LEU A 133 -1.77 9.15 3.49
N GLN A 134 -2.20 9.95 2.52
CA GLN A 134 -3.52 10.55 2.54
C GLN A 134 -4.47 9.65 1.76
N THR A 135 -5.55 9.22 2.40
CA THR A 135 -6.46 8.24 1.79
C THR A 135 -7.91 8.67 1.91
N SER A 136 -8.69 8.37 0.87
CA SER A 136 -10.14 8.47 0.88
C SER A 136 -10.73 7.30 0.07
N VAL A 137 -10.95 6.18 0.75
CA VAL A 137 -11.36 4.93 0.09
C VAL A 137 -12.76 4.49 0.53
N PRO A 138 -13.63 4.04 -0.41
CA PRO A 138 -14.94 3.52 -0.06
C PRO A 138 -14.79 2.18 0.66
N ILE A 139 -15.46 2.04 1.80
CA ILE A 139 -15.38 0.84 2.66
C ILE A 139 -16.64 -0.02 2.66
N GLY A 140 -17.66 0.35 1.88
CA GLY A 140 -19.00 -0.24 1.93
C GLY A 140 -19.07 -1.76 1.82
N ARG A 141 -18.29 -2.36 0.94
CA ARG A 141 -18.25 -3.83 0.79
C ARG A 141 -17.62 -4.56 1.96
N PHE A 142 -16.72 -3.91 2.69
CA PHE A 142 -15.99 -4.52 3.81
C PHE A 142 -16.78 -4.47 5.11
N PHE A 143 -17.65 -3.47 5.29
CA PHE A 143 -18.34 -3.22 6.57
C PHE A 143 -19.85 -3.34 6.51
N GLY A 144 -20.41 -3.75 5.37
CA GLY A 144 -21.87 -3.81 5.19
C GLY A 144 -22.54 -2.42 5.31
N ARG A 145 -21.76 -1.35 5.18
CA ARG A 145 -22.22 0.03 5.22
C ARG A 145 -21.94 0.68 3.88
N GLU A 146 -22.87 0.56 2.95
CA GLU A 146 -22.78 1.29 1.69
C GLU A 146 -22.72 2.80 1.93
N GLY A 147 -21.89 3.49 1.14
CA GLY A 147 -21.75 4.95 1.20
C GLY A 147 -20.82 5.51 2.26
N TYR A 148 -20.06 4.67 2.98
CA TYR A 148 -19.01 5.16 3.88
C TYR A 148 -17.63 5.12 3.26
N TYR A 149 -16.82 6.11 3.63
CA TYR A 149 -15.42 6.24 3.24
C TYR A 149 -14.52 6.16 4.47
N PHE A 150 -13.35 5.61 4.29
CA PHE A 150 -12.24 5.81 5.18
C PHE A 150 -11.44 7.03 4.69
N ASN A 151 -11.49 8.09 5.46
CA ASN A 151 -10.71 9.28 5.23
C ASN A 151 -9.58 9.31 6.28
N GLY A 152 -8.34 9.06 5.83
CA GLY A 152 -7.22 8.91 6.75
C GLY A 152 -5.97 9.64 6.29
N ASN A 153 -5.30 10.29 7.23
CA ASN A 153 -3.91 10.70 7.11
C ASN A 153 -3.09 9.74 7.99
N VAL A 154 -2.53 8.71 7.35
CA VAL A 154 -1.72 7.68 8.02
C VAL A 154 -0.26 8.10 7.97
N ILE A 155 0.40 8.17 9.11
CA ILE A 155 1.84 8.42 9.20
C ILE A 155 2.49 7.17 9.78
N ILE A 156 3.51 6.69 9.10
CA ILE A 156 4.31 5.53 9.47
C ILE A 156 5.76 5.99 9.60
N GLU A 157 6.35 5.77 10.77
CA GLU A 157 7.77 6.00 11.02
C GLU A 157 8.50 4.65 11.12
N LEU A 158 9.61 4.55 10.38
CA LEU A 158 10.52 3.42 10.49
C LEU A 158 11.89 3.92 10.96
N ASN A 159 12.49 3.20 11.90
CA ASN A 159 13.85 3.45 12.37
C ASN A 159 14.81 2.48 11.67
N GLY A 160 15.48 2.98 10.62
CA GLY A 160 16.41 2.19 9.82
C GLY A 160 15.72 1.09 9.00
N ALA A 161 16.53 0.20 8.45
CA ALA A 161 16.04 -0.93 7.66
C ALA A 161 15.30 -1.94 8.55
N GLN A 162 14.12 -2.35 8.10
CA GLN A 162 13.27 -3.33 8.77
C GLN A 162 13.10 -4.56 7.89
N SER A 163 13.02 -5.74 8.50
CA SER A 163 12.64 -6.95 7.78
C SER A 163 11.21 -6.80 7.23
N ALA A 164 11.02 -7.12 5.96
CA ALA A 164 9.69 -7.11 5.34
C ALA A 164 8.77 -8.18 5.95
N ASP A 165 9.33 -9.29 6.47
CA ASP A 165 8.58 -10.37 7.11
C ASP A 165 8.04 -9.98 8.49
N ASN A 166 8.73 -9.08 9.19
CA ASN A 166 8.36 -8.65 10.54
C ASN A 166 8.73 -7.19 10.78
N PRO A 167 8.07 -6.25 10.09
CA PRO A 167 8.42 -4.84 10.20
C PRO A 167 8.11 -4.31 11.60
N GLN A 168 9.07 -3.58 12.17
CA GLN A 168 8.92 -2.90 13.46
C GLN A 168 8.71 -1.41 13.20
N PHE A 169 7.48 -0.96 13.32
CA PHE A 169 7.15 0.45 13.18
C PHE A 169 7.45 1.18 14.49
N SER A 170 8.24 2.24 14.44
CA SER A 170 8.51 3.08 15.61
C SER A 170 7.28 3.89 16.01
N ARG A 171 6.50 4.31 15.05
CA ARG A 171 5.22 4.99 15.24
C ARG A 171 4.30 4.77 14.06
N VAL A 172 3.02 4.58 14.35
CA VAL A 172 1.95 4.69 13.37
C VAL A 172 0.86 5.57 13.95
N THR A 173 0.43 6.56 13.19
CA THR A 173 -0.71 7.40 13.56
C THR A 173 -1.74 7.45 12.45
N ILE A 174 -3.00 7.64 12.80
CA ILE A 174 -4.08 7.91 11.85
C ILE A 174 -4.80 9.18 12.32
N ASN A 175 -4.83 10.18 11.46
CA ASN A 175 -5.37 11.50 11.76
C ASN A 175 -4.78 12.12 13.04
N GLY A 176 -3.48 11.89 13.28
CA GLY A 176 -2.75 12.37 14.46
C GLY A 176 -2.87 11.51 15.72
N GLU A 177 -3.80 10.55 15.75
CA GLU A 177 -3.98 9.66 16.90
C GLU A 177 -3.07 8.43 16.76
N PRO A 178 -2.31 8.07 17.80
CA PRO A 178 -1.42 6.92 17.73
C PRO A 178 -2.21 5.62 17.65
N VAL A 179 -1.78 4.77 16.72
CA VAL A 179 -2.29 3.41 16.62
C VAL A 179 -1.71 2.56 17.75
N PRO A 180 -2.52 1.74 18.44
CA PRO A 180 -2.02 0.86 19.48
C PRO A 180 -0.88 -0.03 18.97
N THR A 181 0.17 -0.22 19.78
CA THR A 181 1.36 -1.01 19.40
C THR A 181 1.05 -2.44 19.00
N ASP A 182 -0.07 -2.97 19.49
CA ASP A 182 -0.52 -4.33 19.18
C ASP A 182 -1.36 -4.44 17.89
N PHE A 183 -1.52 -3.35 17.13
CA PHE A 183 -2.36 -3.40 15.92
C PHE A 183 -1.88 -4.43 14.89
N LEU A 184 -0.59 -4.68 14.78
CA LEU A 184 -0.03 -5.71 13.91
C LEU A 184 -0.42 -7.13 14.31
N LYS A 185 -0.80 -7.34 15.57
CA LYS A 185 -1.33 -8.60 16.10
C LYS A 185 -2.83 -8.76 15.90
N TRP A 186 -3.51 -7.74 15.37
CA TRP A 186 -4.93 -7.85 15.08
C TRP A 186 -5.17 -8.91 14.00
N LYS A 187 -6.19 -9.72 14.20
CA LYS A 187 -6.49 -10.85 13.31
C LYS A 187 -7.62 -10.50 12.36
N TYR A 188 -7.36 -10.73 11.09
CA TYR A 188 -8.39 -10.74 10.06
C TYR A 188 -8.44 -12.11 9.41
N ARG A 189 -9.63 -12.73 9.35
CA ARG A 189 -9.80 -14.10 8.83
C ARG A 189 -8.77 -15.10 9.37
N PHE A 190 -8.54 -15.06 10.70
CA PHE A 190 -7.61 -15.94 11.45
C PHE A 190 -6.11 -15.66 11.32
N LYS A 191 -5.69 -14.76 10.43
CA LYS A 191 -4.30 -14.33 10.28
C LYS A 191 -4.07 -12.98 10.94
N GLU A 192 -2.89 -12.79 11.51
CA GLU A 192 -2.46 -11.49 12.02
C GLU A 192 -2.17 -10.52 10.86
N LEU A 193 -2.31 -9.25 11.11
CA LEU A 193 -2.05 -8.21 10.12
C LEU A 193 -0.61 -8.28 9.59
N ARG A 194 0.36 -8.53 10.48
CA ARG A 194 1.76 -8.71 10.09
C ARG A 194 1.96 -9.88 9.13
N GLU A 195 1.17 -10.95 9.23
CA GLU A 195 1.27 -12.09 8.31
C GLU A 195 0.80 -11.72 6.90
N TYR A 196 -0.24 -10.87 6.78
CA TYR A 196 -0.63 -10.32 5.48
C TYR A 196 0.45 -9.43 4.88
N LEU A 197 1.11 -8.62 5.71
CA LEU A 197 2.20 -7.76 5.25
C LEU A 197 3.41 -8.58 4.77
N ALA A 198 3.78 -9.61 5.54
CA ALA A 198 4.84 -10.54 5.17
C ALA A 198 4.53 -11.30 3.87
N GLU A 199 3.29 -11.78 3.70
CA GLU A 199 2.85 -12.43 2.45
C GLU A 199 2.99 -11.50 1.23
N GLN A 200 2.72 -10.22 1.39
CA GLN A 200 2.92 -9.26 0.30
C GLN A 200 4.41 -9.02 0.02
N GLY A 201 5.24 -8.88 1.06
CA GLY A 201 6.70 -8.81 0.92
C GLY A 201 7.25 -10.02 0.17
N ASN A 202 6.86 -11.22 0.60
CA ASN A 202 7.28 -12.49 0.00
C ASN A 202 6.82 -12.65 -1.46
N ALA A 203 5.65 -12.11 -1.83
CA ALA A 203 5.15 -12.16 -3.21
C ALA A 203 6.08 -11.42 -4.19
N TYR A 204 6.90 -10.49 -3.72
CA TYR A 204 7.88 -9.72 -4.50
C TYR A 204 9.31 -10.00 -4.09
N ASP A 205 9.53 -11.00 -3.22
CA ASP A 205 10.85 -11.37 -2.70
C ASP A 205 11.59 -10.19 -2.06
N VAL A 206 10.83 -9.32 -1.36
CA VAL A 206 11.36 -8.19 -0.61
C VAL A 206 11.75 -8.64 0.78
N GLY A 207 13.05 -8.58 1.08
CA GLY A 207 13.61 -8.95 2.39
C GLY A 207 13.67 -7.81 3.38
N ALA A 208 13.84 -6.58 2.92
CA ALA A 208 13.90 -5.41 3.79
C ALA A 208 13.25 -4.16 3.19
N ILE A 209 12.73 -3.32 4.09
CA ILE A 209 12.17 -2.01 3.79
C ILE A 209 12.82 -0.96 4.69
N GLU A 210 13.15 0.18 4.14
CA GLU A 210 13.67 1.34 4.85
C GLU A 210 13.01 2.61 4.34
N VAL A 211 12.75 3.58 5.22
CA VAL A 211 12.38 4.95 4.82
C VAL A 211 13.48 5.87 5.30
N ARG A 212 14.15 6.50 4.37
CA ARG A 212 15.30 7.38 4.65
C ARG A 212 15.42 8.47 3.59
N GLU A 213 15.74 9.68 4.03
CA GLU A 213 16.05 10.80 3.14
C GLU A 213 14.97 11.09 2.08
N GLY A 214 13.70 10.94 2.49
CA GLY A 214 12.57 11.20 1.58
C GLY A 214 12.31 10.09 0.55
N LYS A 215 12.86 8.89 0.76
CA LYS A 215 12.68 7.73 -0.12
C LYS A 215 12.28 6.48 0.64
N VAL A 216 11.57 5.60 -0.05
CA VAL A 216 11.39 4.20 0.34
C VAL A 216 12.45 3.37 -0.38
N ILE A 217 13.19 2.58 0.38
CA ILE A 217 14.24 1.69 -0.12
C ILE A 217 13.78 0.26 0.13
N LEU A 218 13.69 -0.53 -0.93
CA LEU A 218 13.35 -1.95 -0.86
C LEU A 218 14.58 -2.77 -1.27
N ARG A 219 14.87 -3.82 -0.49
CA ARG A 219 15.96 -4.76 -0.78
C ARG A 219 15.40 -6.16 -0.94
N ALA A 220 15.94 -6.90 -1.90
CA ALA A 220 15.62 -8.31 -2.09
C ALA A 220 16.07 -9.13 -0.88
N HIS A 221 15.46 -10.31 -0.69
CA HIS A 221 16.03 -11.33 0.16
C HIS A 221 17.43 -11.70 -0.36
N THR A 222 18.42 -11.70 0.51
CA THR A 222 19.73 -12.28 0.22
C THR A 222 19.76 -13.69 0.84
N ASN A 223 19.79 -14.70 -0.03
CA ASN A 223 20.01 -16.08 0.39
C ASN A 223 21.43 -16.28 0.95
#